data_c306705dc0acc9762cb634d4b0fc0b7c
#
_entry.id   c306705dc0acc9762cb634d4b0fc0b7c
#
_cell.length_a   1.000
_cell.length_b   1.000
_cell.length_c   1.000
_cell.angle_alpha   90.00
_cell.angle_beta   90.00
_cell.angle_gamma   90.00
#
_symmetry.space_group_name_H-M   'P 1'
#
loop_
_entity.id
_entity.type
_entity.pdbx_description
1 polymer ?
#
loop_
_entity_poly.entity_id
_entity_poly.type
_entity_poly.pdbx_seq_one_letter_code
_entity_poly.pdbx_strand_id
1 'polypeptide(L)'
;MKSSGIIPVIWEEIWGQAGWIKMGKDNFGTYHPIINFVYFVFVIGCSMFLRHPVFLGISCVSGFIYYIYLKGKKAFKTALWLMIPVFLISALVNPLFNHEGVTLLFYFRTGNPLTLESIVYGLASGVMLVSVLNWFSCYQVIMTSDKFIYLFGKLIPAMSLILSMVLRFVPKFKNQIEKVSDAQKCIGRDVTNGNTLAKAKHGMKILSIMTTWALENSVETADSMKSRGYGLRGRTNFSIYRFDTRDKRIFSVMAAAGLIVLGGIVTK
;
A
#
# COMPACT_ATOMS: atom_id res chain seq x y z
N MET A 1 -17.88 27.22 -10.01
CA MET A 1 -18.89 26.16 -10.23
C MET A 1 -18.23 24.83 -9.86
N LYS A 2 -18.63 24.22 -8.74
CA LYS A 2 -18.11 22.90 -8.29
C LYS A 2 -18.68 21.82 -9.20
N SER A 3 -17.83 21.11 -9.93
CA SER A 3 -18.25 19.92 -10.68
C SER A 3 -18.56 18.78 -9.69
N SER A 4 -19.84 18.54 -9.47
CA SER A 4 -20.36 17.40 -8.71
C SER A 4 -20.37 16.14 -9.58
N GLY A 5 -19.22 15.52 -9.77
CA GLY A 5 -19.10 14.23 -10.43
C GLY A 5 -18.59 13.18 -9.45
N ILE A 6 -19.16 11.98 -9.48
CA ILE A 6 -18.80 10.83 -8.64
C ILE A 6 -17.33 10.41 -8.86
N ILE A 7 -16.79 10.66 -10.05
CA ILE A 7 -15.39 10.36 -10.43
C ILE A 7 -14.36 11.12 -9.58
N PRO A 8 -14.48 12.45 -9.29
CA PRO A 8 -13.50 13.12 -8.45
C PRO A 8 -13.49 12.64 -6.99
N VAL A 9 -14.62 12.19 -6.45
CA VAL A 9 -14.69 11.74 -5.06
C VAL A 9 -13.94 10.42 -4.84
N ILE A 10 -14.12 9.45 -5.75
CA ILE A 10 -13.42 8.14 -5.66
C ILE A 10 -11.92 8.33 -5.91
N TRP A 11 -11.52 9.20 -6.82
CA TRP A 11 -10.11 9.47 -7.12
C TRP A 11 -9.42 10.32 -6.06
N GLU A 12 -10.13 11.28 -5.44
CA GLU A 12 -9.61 12.02 -4.28
C GLU A 12 -9.46 11.14 -3.05
N GLU A 13 -10.35 10.16 -2.83
CA GLU A 13 -10.18 9.20 -1.74
C GLU A 13 -9.01 8.22 -1.98
N ILE A 14 -8.83 7.73 -3.21
CA ILE A 14 -7.78 6.73 -3.51
C ILE A 14 -6.41 7.38 -3.72
N TRP A 15 -6.34 8.53 -4.40
CA TRP A 15 -5.07 9.16 -4.82
C TRP A 15 -4.79 10.51 -4.17
N GLY A 16 -5.79 11.25 -3.74
CA GLY A 16 -5.64 12.53 -3.04
C GLY A 16 -4.99 12.38 -1.67
N GLN A 17 -5.17 11.22 -1.02
CA GLN A 17 -4.44 10.89 0.20
C GLN A 17 -3.00 10.44 -0.06
N ALA A 18 -2.67 9.94 -1.24
CA ALA A 18 -1.32 9.49 -1.57
C ALA A 18 -0.34 10.65 -1.90
N GLY A 19 -0.84 11.82 -2.29
CA GLY A 19 0.02 12.90 -2.82
C GLY A 19 0.39 14.03 -1.84
N TRP A 20 -0.38 14.27 -0.77
CA TRP A 20 -0.19 15.44 0.09
C TRP A 20 -0.49 15.18 1.57
N ILE A 21 -0.21 13.99 2.08
CA ILE A 21 -0.04 13.83 3.51
C ILE A 21 1.16 14.70 3.85
N LYS A 22 0.92 15.83 4.57
CA LYS A 22 1.99 16.55 5.25
C LYS A 22 2.80 15.48 5.97
N MET A 23 3.96 15.11 5.40
CA MET A 23 4.95 14.32 6.11
C MET A 23 5.21 15.09 7.41
N GLY A 24 4.61 14.66 8.50
CA GLY A 24 5.10 15.03 9.81
C GLY A 24 6.59 14.78 9.75
N LYS A 25 7.40 15.58 10.42
CA LYS A 25 8.86 15.49 10.49
C LYS A 25 9.29 14.09 10.96
N ASP A 26 9.06 13.07 10.14
CA ASP A 26 9.49 11.72 10.45
C ASP A 26 10.92 11.55 9.91
N ASN A 27 11.86 11.63 10.83
CA ASN A 27 13.27 11.43 10.52
C ASN A 27 13.53 10.04 9.95
N PHE A 28 12.69 9.03 10.26
CA PHE A 28 12.83 7.68 9.73
C PHE A 28 12.56 7.62 8.22
N GLY A 29 11.62 8.42 7.73
CA GLY A 29 11.37 8.55 6.29
C GLY A 29 12.53 9.13 5.50
N THR A 30 13.50 9.81 6.12
CA THR A 30 14.64 10.40 5.44
C THR A 30 15.81 9.44 5.19
N TYR A 31 15.80 8.24 5.81
CA TYR A 31 16.84 7.24 5.62
C TYR A 31 16.76 6.57 4.25
N HIS A 32 17.85 5.90 3.90
CA HIS A 32 17.99 5.21 2.63
C HIS A 32 16.85 4.21 2.40
N PRO A 33 16.24 4.14 1.21
CA PRO A 33 15.08 3.29 0.92
C PRO A 33 15.27 1.80 1.27
N ILE A 34 16.49 1.28 1.15
CA ILE A 34 16.83 -0.11 1.53
C ILE A 34 16.60 -0.33 3.02
N ILE A 35 16.99 0.62 3.89
CA ILE A 35 16.84 0.49 5.34
C ILE A 35 15.36 0.46 5.72
N ASN A 36 14.57 1.40 5.16
CA ASN A 36 13.14 1.44 5.40
C ASN A 36 12.47 0.14 4.97
N PHE A 37 12.82 -0.37 3.79
CA PHE A 37 12.25 -1.62 3.26
C PHE A 37 12.61 -2.82 4.14
N VAL A 38 13.90 -3.00 4.45
CA VAL A 38 14.37 -4.12 5.29
C VAL A 38 13.76 -4.07 6.69
N TYR A 39 13.62 -2.88 7.29
CA TYR A 39 12.97 -2.71 8.58
C TYR A 39 11.52 -3.22 8.56
N PHE A 40 10.72 -2.75 7.61
CA PHE A 40 9.31 -3.15 7.54
C PHE A 40 9.15 -4.63 7.20
N VAL A 41 9.96 -5.17 6.28
CA VAL A 41 9.94 -6.61 5.97
C VAL A 41 10.29 -7.43 7.22
N PHE A 42 11.28 -7.00 7.97
CA PHE A 42 11.68 -7.68 9.21
C PHE A 42 10.57 -7.61 10.27
N VAL A 43 10.01 -6.42 10.55
CA VAL A 43 8.96 -6.26 11.57
C VAL A 43 7.68 -6.99 11.20
N ILE A 44 7.26 -6.91 9.94
CA ILE A 44 6.08 -7.64 9.44
C ILE A 44 6.34 -9.15 9.52
N GLY A 45 7.52 -9.60 9.10
CA GLY A 45 7.92 -11.00 9.20
C GLY A 45 7.91 -11.50 10.64
N CYS A 46 8.54 -10.77 11.58
CA CYS A 46 8.48 -11.11 13.00
C CYS A 46 7.04 -11.17 13.52
N SER A 47 6.17 -10.26 13.13
CA SER A 47 4.76 -10.26 13.54
C SER A 47 3.98 -11.46 13.03
N MET A 48 4.37 -12.03 11.88
CA MET A 48 3.73 -13.23 11.30
C MET A 48 4.26 -14.54 11.90
N PHE A 49 5.57 -14.63 12.14
CA PHE A 49 6.21 -15.89 12.57
C PHE A 49 6.25 -16.05 14.09
N LEU A 50 6.36 -14.96 14.85
CA LEU A 50 6.40 -14.98 16.30
C LEU A 50 4.99 -14.99 16.88
N ARG A 51 4.44 -16.19 17.13
CA ARG A 51 3.07 -16.36 17.65
C ARG A 51 2.96 -16.19 19.18
N HIS A 52 4.03 -15.77 19.86
CA HIS A 52 3.97 -15.55 21.31
C HIS A 52 3.07 -14.34 21.64
N PRO A 53 2.09 -14.47 22.57
CA PRO A 53 1.08 -13.44 22.82
C PRO A 53 1.68 -12.10 23.26
N VAL A 54 2.77 -12.13 24.03
CA VAL A 54 3.48 -10.91 24.46
C VAL A 54 4.09 -10.18 23.28
N PHE A 55 4.72 -10.88 22.34
CA PHE A 55 5.28 -10.28 21.13
C PHE A 55 4.21 -9.66 20.23
N LEU A 56 3.08 -10.34 20.06
CA LEU A 56 1.94 -9.85 19.31
C LEU A 56 1.36 -8.57 19.93
N GLY A 57 1.21 -8.55 21.27
CA GLY A 57 0.75 -7.37 21.99
C GLY A 57 1.69 -6.17 21.82
N ILE A 58 2.99 -6.35 21.99
CA ILE A 58 4.00 -5.29 21.82
C ILE A 58 4.02 -4.80 20.36
N SER A 59 3.99 -5.70 19.40
CA SER A 59 3.97 -5.35 17.96
C SER A 59 2.71 -4.57 17.59
N CYS A 60 1.54 -4.97 18.08
CA CYS A 60 0.29 -4.27 17.84
C CYS A 60 0.30 -2.87 18.44
N VAL A 61 0.69 -2.71 19.70
CA VAL A 61 0.73 -1.42 20.39
C VAL A 61 1.77 -0.48 19.77
N SER A 62 2.98 -0.97 19.50
CA SER A 62 4.02 -0.15 18.86
C SER A 62 3.64 0.30 17.45
N GLY A 63 3.03 -0.59 16.66
CA GLY A 63 2.51 -0.26 15.34
C GLY A 63 1.40 0.80 15.41
N PHE A 64 0.48 0.70 16.38
CA PHE A 64 -0.58 1.68 16.60
C PHE A 64 -0.04 3.06 16.97
N ILE A 65 0.91 3.13 17.91
CA ILE A 65 1.57 4.38 18.32
C ILE A 65 2.24 5.03 17.11
N TYR A 66 2.97 4.22 16.33
CA TYR A 66 3.68 4.72 15.15
C TYR A 66 2.74 5.21 14.06
N TYR A 67 1.63 4.50 13.83
CA TYR A 67 0.60 4.90 12.87
C TYR A 67 -0.05 6.25 13.24
N ILE A 68 -0.38 6.45 14.53
CA ILE A 68 -0.93 7.71 15.02
C ILE A 68 0.09 8.85 14.86
N TYR A 69 1.37 8.56 15.12
CA TYR A 69 2.44 9.53 14.94
C TYR A 69 2.57 9.99 13.48
N LEU A 70 2.46 9.05 12.53
CA LEU A 70 2.59 9.35 11.10
C LEU A 70 1.38 10.08 10.51
N LYS A 71 0.17 9.63 10.79
CA LYS A 71 -1.07 10.13 10.16
C LYS A 71 -1.88 11.10 11.03
N GLY A 72 -1.52 11.24 12.31
CA GLY A 72 -2.20 12.11 13.27
C GLY A 72 -3.52 11.53 13.81
N LYS A 73 -4.14 12.27 14.75
CA LYS A 73 -5.33 11.81 15.50
C LYS A 73 -6.56 11.50 14.64
N LYS A 74 -6.72 12.11 13.49
CA LYS A 74 -7.86 11.83 12.58
C LYS A 74 -7.77 10.42 11.98
N ALA A 75 -6.57 9.94 11.73
CA ALA A 75 -6.35 8.61 11.20
C ALA A 75 -6.65 7.49 12.20
N PHE A 76 -6.59 7.78 13.51
CA PHE A 76 -6.97 6.83 14.55
C PHE A 76 -8.40 6.32 14.38
N LYS A 77 -9.36 7.21 14.15
CA LYS A 77 -10.78 6.84 13.94
C LYS A 77 -10.95 5.96 12.70
N THR A 78 -10.28 6.30 11.61
CA THR A 78 -10.34 5.53 10.35
C THR A 78 -9.69 4.16 10.50
N ALA A 79 -8.53 4.09 11.18
CA ALA A 79 -7.86 2.83 11.46
C ALA A 79 -8.71 1.92 12.34
N LEU A 80 -9.26 2.45 13.42
CA LEU A 80 -10.11 1.69 14.33
C LEU A 80 -11.36 1.14 13.61
N TRP A 81 -11.99 1.96 12.77
CA TRP A 81 -13.18 1.57 12.01
C TRP A 81 -12.90 0.44 11.00
N LEU A 82 -11.70 0.42 10.42
CA LEU A 82 -11.28 -0.62 9.48
C LEU A 82 -10.74 -1.89 10.19
N MET A 83 -10.03 -1.71 11.30
CA MET A 83 -9.36 -2.81 12.00
C MET A 83 -10.30 -3.63 12.89
N ILE A 84 -11.33 -3.00 13.49
CA ILE A 84 -12.31 -3.70 14.32
C ILE A 84 -13.05 -4.80 13.53
N PRO A 85 -13.65 -4.53 12.35
CA PRO A 85 -14.35 -5.60 11.62
C PRO A 85 -13.40 -6.72 11.17
N VAL A 86 -12.16 -6.38 10.78
CA VAL A 86 -11.16 -7.38 10.40
C VAL A 86 -10.80 -8.26 11.60
N PHE A 87 -10.60 -7.67 12.78
CA PHE A 87 -10.35 -8.40 14.01
C PHE A 87 -11.51 -9.34 14.36
N LEU A 88 -12.75 -8.82 14.34
CA LEU A 88 -13.95 -9.59 14.66
C LEU A 88 -14.15 -10.74 13.69
N ILE A 89 -14.02 -10.50 12.40
CA ILE A 89 -14.16 -11.55 11.38
C ILE A 89 -13.09 -12.63 11.60
N SER A 90 -11.83 -12.27 11.79
CA SER A 90 -10.75 -13.23 12.02
C SER A 90 -10.95 -14.02 13.32
N ALA A 91 -11.38 -13.35 14.40
CA ALA A 91 -11.64 -13.98 15.68
C ALA A 91 -12.84 -14.95 15.65
N LEU A 92 -13.87 -14.66 14.82
CA LEU A 92 -15.05 -15.51 14.69
C LEU A 92 -14.86 -16.67 13.72
N VAL A 93 -14.14 -16.43 12.62
CA VAL A 93 -13.94 -17.47 11.59
C VAL A 93 -13.16 -18.67 12.15
N ASN A 94 -12.16 -18.42 12.97
CA ASN A 94 -11.31 -19.48 13.52
C ASN A 94 -12.10 -20.49 14.36
N PRO A 95 -12.91 -20.11 15.38
CA PRO A 95 -13.74 -21.05 16.14
C PRO A 95 -14.82 -21.76 15.33
N LEU A 96 -15.25 -21.19 14.20
CA LEU A 96 -16.24 -21.79 13.32
C LEU A 96 -15.68 -22.93 12.44
N PHE A 97 -14.40 -22.84 12.08
CA PHE A 97 -13.76 -23.78 11.16
C PHE A 97 -12.73 -24.69 11.83
N ASN A 98 -12.13 -24.25 12.92
CA ASN A 98 -11.13 -25.03 13.67
C ASN A 98 -11.76 -25.57 14.95
N HIS A 99 -11.85 -26.89 15.03
CA HIS A 99 -12.49 -27.61 16.15
C HIS A 99 -11.47 -28.37 17.01
N GLU A 100 -10.19 -28.14 16.81
CA GLU A 100 -9.12 -28.77 17.56
C GLU A 100 -9.02 -28.16 18.97
N GLY A 101 -9.00 -29.01 20.00
CA GLY A 101 -8.83 -28.61 21.40
C GLY A 101 -9.39 -29.65 22.34
N VAL A 102 -8.91 -29.62 23.60
CA VAL A 102 -9.25 -30.57 24.66
C VAL A 102 -10.41 -30.06 25.52
N THR A 103 -10.53 -28.75 25.71
CA THR A 103 -11.56 -28.12 26.55
C THR A 103 -12.80 -27.77 25.74
N LEU A 104 -13.81 -28.63 25.84
CA LEU A 104 -15.13 -28.46 25.22
C LEU A 104 -15.95 -27.45 26.03
N LEU A 105 -16.43 -26.37 25.36
CA LEU A 105 -17.33 -25.39 25.95
C LEU A 105 -18.80 -25.65 25.55
N PHE A 106 -19.04 -25.93 24.28
CA PHE A 106 -20.38 -26.10 23.75
C PHE A 106 -20.36 -26.88 22.43
N TYR A 107 -21.46 -27.60 22.12
CA TYR A 107 -21.65 -28.21 20.81
C TYR A 107 -22.57 -27.35 19.95
N PHE A 108 -22.12 -27.00 18.74
CA PHE A 108 -23.00 -26.38 17.77
C PHE A 108 -24.09 -27.33 17.33
N ARG A 109 -25.25 -26.79 16.88
CA ARG A 109 -26.37 -27.56 16.34
C ARG A 109 -25.99 -28.47 15.16
N THR A 110 -24.87 -28.20 14.53
CA THR A 110 -24.20 -28.99 13.47
C THR A 110 -23.37 -30.16 14.00
N GLY A 111 -23.25 -30.33 15.30
CA GLY A 111 -22.44 -31.40 15.93
C GLY A 111 -20.98 -31.06 16.14
N ASN A 112 -20.54 -29.89 15.71
CA ASN A 112 -19.15 -29.47 15.83
C ASN A 112 -18.83 -28.92 17.24
N PRO A 113 -17.73 -29.37 17.91
CA PRO A 113 -17.38 -28.91 19.23
C PRO A 113 -16.75 -27.51 19.16
N LEU A 114 -17.21 -26.59 19.99
CA LEU A 114 -16.54 -25.29 20.24
C LEU A 114 -15.58 -25.47 21.41
N THR A 115 -14.28 -25.25 21.15
CA THR A 115 -13.23 -25.41 22.16
C THR A 115 -12.70 -24.07 22.61
N LEU A 116 -12.24 -23.96 23.86
CA LEU A 116 -11.65 -22.75 24.40
C LEU A 116 -10.36 -22.39 23.65
N GLU A 117 -9.58 -23.41 23.30
CA GLU A 117 -8.34 -23.26 22.54
C GLU A 117 -8.59 -22.62 21.16
N SER A 118 -9.67 -23.01 20.49
CA SER A 118 -10.07 -22.45 19.20
C SER A 118 -10.41 -20.95 19.31
N ILE A 119 -11.04 -20.53 20.40
CA ILE A 119 -11.36 -19.10 20.64
C ILE A 119 -10.07 -18.32 20.90
N VAL A 120 -9.19 -18.82 21.77
CA VAL A 120 -7.91 -18.15 22.09
C VAL A 120 -7.04 -18.06 20.84
N TYR A 121 -7.02 -19.10 20.01
CA TYR A 121 -6.30 -19.10 18.76
C TYR A 121 -6.91 -18.11 17.75
N GLY A 122 -8.24 -18.01 17.72
CA GLY A 122 -8.97 -17.03 16.92
C GLY A 122 -8.64 -15.58 17.32
N LEU A 123 -8.60 -15.30 18.60
CA LEU A 123 -8.20 -13.99 19.13
C LEU A 123 -6.72 -13.67 18.78
N ALA A 124 -5.82 -14.62 18.98
CA ALA A 124 -4.41 -14.44 18.64
C ALA A 124 -4.19 -14.17 17.14
N SER A 125 -4.87 -14.92 16.29
CA SER A 125 -4.81 -14.72 14.83
C SER A 125 -5.41 -13.36 14.42
N GLY A 126 -6.48 -12.92 15.07
CA GLY A 126 -7.07 -11.60 14.88
C GLY A 126 -6.10 -10.46 15.24
N VAL A 127 -5.45 -10.55 16.38
CA VAL A 127 -4.42 -9.56 16.80
C VAL A 127 -3.23 -9.57 15.84
N MET A 128 -2.78 -10.74 15.39
CA MET A 128 -1.70 -10.88 14.41
C MET A 128 -2.05 -10.16 13.10
N LEU A 129 -3.24 -10.39 12.58
CA LEU A 129 -3.69 -9.80 11.32
C LEU A 129 -3.82 -8.28 11.42
N VAL A 130 -4.38 -7.78 12.51
CA VAL A 130 -4.45 -6.34 12.81
C VAL A 130 -3.07 -5.72 12.94
N SER A 131 -2.13 -6.39 13.61
CA SER A 131 -0.75 -5.92 13.75
C SER A 131 -0.06 -5.80 12.38
N VAL A 132 -0.18 -6.82 11.52
CA VAL A 132 0.38 -6.82 10.16
C VAL A 132 -0.23 -5.70 9.32
N LEU A 133 -1.55 -5.53 9.33
CA LEU A 133 -2.23 -4.44 8.60
C LEU A 133 -1.79 -3.06 9.08
N ASN A 134 -1.58 -2.91 10.37
CA ASN A 134 -1.12 -1.66 10.97
C ASN A 134 0.30 -1.31 10.51
N TRP A 135 1.24 -2.26 10.56
CA TRP A 135 2.59 -2.09 10.05
C TRP A 135 2.63 -1.85 8.54
N PHE A 136 1.78 -2.54 7.78
CA PHE A 136 1.64 -2.31 6.35
C PHE A 136 1.10 -0.91 6.03
N SER A 137 0.19 -0.39 6.84
CA SER A 137 -0.31 0.98 6.72
C SER A 137 0.79 2.02 7.00
N CYS A 138 1.69 1.76 7.96
CA CYS A 138 2.88 2.58 8.20
C CYS A 138 3.86 2.50 7.03
N TYR A 139 4.09 1.30 6.49
CA TYR A 139 4.92 1.09 5.31
C TYR A 139 4.46 1.92 4.12
N GLN A 140 3.16 1.94 3.82
CA GLN A 140 2.60 2.72 2.70
C GLN A 140 2.85 4.23 2.82
N VAL A 141 2.94 4.76 4.03
CA VAL A 141 3.22 6.18 4.26
C VAL A 141 4.69 6.51 4.06
N ILE A 142 5.59 5.65 4.52
CA ILE A 142 7.04 5.89 4.50
C ILE A 142 7.66 5.51 3.16
N MET A 143 7.17 4.42 2.56
CA MET A 143 7.68 3.91 1.29
C MET A 143 6.93 4.55 0.13
N THR A 144 7.38 5.73 -0.28
CA THR A 144 6.83 6.43 -1.44
C THR A 144 7.14 5.69 -2.75
N SER A 145 6.34 5.94 -3.79
CA SER A 145 6.55 5.35 -5.11
C SER A 145 7.97 5.56 -5.66
N ASP A 146 8.57 6.73 -5.39
CA ASP A 146 9.93 7.05 -5.84
C ASP A 146 10.99 6.17 -5.16
N LYS A 147 10.82 5.90 -3.85
CA LYS A 147 11.70 5.00 -3.09
C LYS A 147 11.58 3.56 -3.59
N PHE A 148 10.36 3.15 -3.90
CA PHE A 148 10.08 1.83 -4.45
C PHE A 148 10.75 1.65 -5.82
N ILE A 149 10.61 2.63 -6.73
CA ILE A 149 11.27 2.63 -8.04
C ILE A 149 12.79 2.57 -7.87
N TYR A 150 13.34 3.34 -6.94
CA TYR A 150 14.78 3.32 -6.68
C TYR A 150 15.27 1.95 -6.22
N LEU A 151 14.54 1.30 -5.31
CA LEU A 151 14.90 0.01 -4.75
C LEU A 151 14.95 -1.09 -5.82
N PHE A 152 13.91 -1.18 -6.63
CA PHE A 152 13.79 -2.18 -7.68
C PHE A 152 14.51 -1.80 -8.97
N GLY A 153 14.83 -0.52 -9.14
CA GLY A 153 15.52 -0.01 -10.33
C GLY A 153 16.93 -0.53 -10.52
N LYS A 154 17.60 -0.90 -9.42
CA LYS A 154 18.91 -1.56 -9.48
C LYS A 154 18.80 -3.03 -9.87
N LEU A 155 17.71 -3.69 -9.49
CA LEU A 155 17.49 -5.11 -9.75
C LEU A 155 17.00 -5.33 -11.19
N ILE A 156 16.03 -4.53 -11.62
CA ILE A 156 15.40 -4.64 -12.96
C ILE A 156 15.31 -3.23 -13.58
N PRO A 157 16.35 -2.75 -14.26
CA PRO A 157 16.39 -1.39 -14.80
C PRO A 157 15.26 -1.06 -15.78
N ALA A 158 14.88 -2.04 -16.60
CA ALA A 158 13.79 -1.86 -17.58
C ALA A 158 12.44 -1.63 -16.90
N MET A 159 12.12 -2.40 -15.84
CA MET A 159 10.88 -2.24 -15.07
C MET A 159 10.83 -0.91 -14.31
N SER A 160 11.95 -0.48 -13.77
CA SER A 160 12.05 0.83 -13.11
C SER A 160 11.75 1.97 -14.07
N LEU A 161 12.26 1.91 -15.29
CA LEU A 161 11.99 2.90 -16.32
C LEU A 161 10.49 2.93 -16.67
N ILE A 162 9.89 1.76 -16.94
CA ILE A 162 8.46 1.64 -17.27
C ILE A 162 7.61 2.18 -16.12
N LEU A 163 7.89 1.77 -14.87
CA LEU A 163 7.14 2.20 -13.69
C LEU A 163 7.23 3.72 -13.47
N SER A 164 8.40 4.30 -13.65
CA SER A 164 8.61 5.75 -13.57
C SER A 164 7.81 6.50 -14.63
N MET A 165 7.76 5.98 -15.86
CA MET A 165 6.93 6.55 -16.94
C MET A 165 5.44 6.43 -16.61
N VAL A 166 4.97 5.26 -16.17
CA VAL A 166 3.55 5.03 -15.82
C VAL A 166 3.10 6.00 -14.73
N LEU A 167 3.87 6.13 -13.64
CA LEU A 167 3.52 7.06 -12.55
C LEU A 167 3.46 8.53 -13.01
N ARG A 168 4.31 8.92 -13.95
CA ARG A 168 4.26 10.25 -14.56
C ARG A 168 3.05 10.41 -15.49
N PHE A 169 2.64 9.35 -16.19
CA PHE A 169 1.51 9.39 -17.09
C PHE A 169 0.16 9.46 -16.37
N VAL A 170 0.01 8.87 -15.18
CA VAL A 170 -1.27 8.87 -14.45
C VAL A 170 -1.87 10.27 -14.29
N PRO A 171 -1.16 11.30 -13.75
CA PRO A 171 -1.72 12.65 -13.66
C PRO A 171 -1.97 13.28 -15.05
N LYS A 172 -1.14 12.99 -16.06
CA LYS A 172 -1.34 13.48 -17.43
C LYS A 172 -2.61 12.89 -18.05
N PHE A 173 -2.86 11.59 -17.86
CA PHE A 173 -4.09 10.93 -18.30
C PHE A 173 -5.32 11.51 -17.62
N LYS A 174 -5.28 11.74 -16.30
CA LYS A 174 -6.38 12.35 -15.56
C LYS A 174 -6.78 13.69 -16.17
N ASN A 175 -5.83 14.58 -16.33
CA ASN A 175 -6.07 15.90 -16.94
C ASN A 175 -6.61 15.80 -18.37
N GLN A 176 -6.14 14.82 -19.14
CA GLN A 176 -6.61 14.63 -20.51
C GLN A 176 -8.03 14.07 -20.58
N ILE A 177 -8.39 13.12 -19.69
CA ILE A 177 -9.76 12.62 -19.56
C ILE A 177 -10.72 13.76 -19.22
N GLU A 178 -10.36 14.65 -18.29
CA GLU A 178 -11.18 15.81 -17.92
C GLU A 178 -11.39 16.72 -19.15
N LYS A 179 -10.33 17.05 -19.89
CA LYS A 179 -10.43 17.88 -21.12
C LYS A 179 -11.32 17.26 -22.19
N VAL A 180 -11.13 15.95 -22.45
CA VAL A 180 -11.94 15.23 -23.45
C VAL A 180 -13.39 15.13 -22.97
N SER A 181 -13.62 14.87 -21.69
CA SER A 181 -14.97 14.82 -21.11
C SER A 181 -15.70 16.17 -21.26
N ASP A 182 -15.01 17.26 -20.94
CA ASP A 182 -15.59 18.60 -21.04
C ASP A 182 -15.87 18.97 -22.51
N ALA A 183 -14.98 18.63 -23.43
CA ALA A 183 -15.23 18.80 -24.86
C ALA A 183 -16.44 17.98 -25.34
N GLN A 184 -16.62 16.74 -24.85
CA GLN A 184 -17.80 15.93 -25.19
C GLN A 184 -19.10 16.49 -24.60
N LYS A 185 -19.04 17.09 -23.40
CA LYS A 185 -20.20 17.80 -22.80
C LYS A 185 -20.63 18.98 -23.65
N CYS A 186 -19.71 19.76 -24.20
CA CYS A 186 -20.02 20.90 -25.08
C CYS A 186 -20.79 20.47 -26.35
N ILE A 187 -20.65 19.21 -26.80
CA ILE A 187 -21.34 18.65 -27.97
C ILE A 187 -22.64 17.92 -27.55
N GLY A 188 -23.08 18.09 -26.30
CA GLY A 188 -24.29 17.43 -25.76
C GLY A 188 -24.13 15.95 -25.40
N ARG A 189 -22.89 15.42 -25.36
CA ARG A 189 -22.59 14.02 -24.99
C ARG A 189 -22.07 13.94 -23.55
N ASP A 190 -22.94 14.29 -22.60
CA ASP A 190 -22.58 14.27 -21.20
C ASP A 190 -22.72 12.85 -20.62
N VAL A 191 -21.69 12.40 -19.89
CA VAL A 191 -21.67 11.11 -19.17
C VAL A 191 -22.48 11.19 -17.87
N THR A 192 -22.77 12.40 -17.37
CA THR A 192 -23.50 12.59 -16.11
C THR A 192 -25.01 12.56 -16.28
N ASN A 193 -25.52 12.94 -17.47
CA ASN A 193 -26.94 13.06 -17.77
C ASN A 193 -27.42 11.92 -18.70
N GLY A 194 -28.64 11.43 -18.49
CA GLY A 194 -29.29 10.45 -19.36
C GLY A 194 -29.39 9.04 -18.78
N ASN A 195 -29.92 8.12 -19.59
CA ASN A 195 -30.12 6.72 -19.24
C ASN A 195 -28.77 5.99 -19.10
N THR A 196 -28.69 4.92 -18.30
CA THR A 196 -27.49 4.13 -18.02
C THR A 196 -26.79 3.67 -19.31
N LEU A 197 -27.58 3.27 -20.31
CA LEU A 197 -27.07 2.84 -21.63
C LEU A 197 -26.39 3.99 -22.41
N ALA A 198 -27.00 5.19 -22.37
CA ALA A 198 -26.42 6.38 -23.00
C ALA A 198 -25.13 6.81 -22.33
N LYS A 199 -25.08 6.78 -21.00
CA LYS A 199 -23.85 7.05 -20.20
C LYS A 199 -22.73 6.08 -20.57
N ALA A 200 -23.02 4.79 -20.68
CA ALA A 200 -22.04 3.79 -21.09
C ALA A 200 -21.51 4.05 -22.51
N LYS A 201 -22.40 4.38 -23.46
CA LYS A 201 -22.01 4.70 -24.84
C LYS A 201 -21.13 5.95 -24.93
N HIS A 202 -21.45 6.99 -24.16
CA HIS A 202 -20.62 8.21 -24.09
C HIS A 202 -19.27 7.92 -23.42
N GLY A 203 -19.25 7.13 -22.34
CA GLY A 203 -18.01 6.68 -21.69
C GLY A 203 -17.10 5.88 -22.63
N MET A 204 -17.65 4.95 -23.40
CA MET A 204 -16.90 4.21 -24.43
C MET A 204 -16.31 5.12 -25.50
N LYS A 205 -17.02 6.18 -25.89
CA LYS A 205 -16.50 7.16 -26.86
C LYS A 205 -15.31 7.93 -26.30
N ILE A 206 -15.38 8.36 -25.04
CA ILE A 206 -14.26 9.01 -24.36
C ILE A 206 -13.07 8.05 -24.29
N LEU A 207 -13.31 6.78 -23.92
CA LEU A 207 -12.25 5.76 -23.85
C LEU A 207 -11.58 5.55 -25.22
N SER A 208 -12.36 5.49 -26.31
CA SER A 208 -11.82 5.37 -27.67
C SER A 208 -10.90 6.54 -28.04
N ILE A 209 -11.33 7.78 -27.73
CA ILE A 209 -10.53 8.98 -27.98
C ILE A 209 -9.24 8.95 -27.16
N MET A 210 -9.34 8.56 -25.89
CA MET A 210 -8.20 8.45 -24.99
C MET A 210 -7.20 7.39 -25.44
N THR A 211 -7.67 6.26 -25.98
CA THR A 211 -6.79 5.21 -26.50
C THR A 211 -5.99 5.71 -27.70
N THR A 212 -6.63 6.37 -28.65
CA THR A 212 -5.94 6.96 -29.80
C THR A 212 -4.89 7.98 -29.36
N TRP A 213 -5.27 8.89 -28.48
CA TRP A 213 -4.35 9.88 -27.92
C TRP A 213 -3.18 9.23 -27.17
N ALA A 214 -3.44 8.15 -26.42
CA ALA A 214 -2.39 7.44 -25.68
C ALA A 214 -1.37 6.78 -26.61
N LEU A 215 -1.83 6.16 -27.70
CA LEU A 215 -0.96 5.56 -28.71
C LEU A 215 -0.09 6.62 -29.40
N GLU A 216 -0.68 7.71 -29.85
CA GLU A 216 0.03 8.82 -30.47
C GLU A 216 1.09 9.41 -29.51
N ASN A 217 0.70 9.74 -28.28
CA ASN A 217 1.62 10.23 -27.25
C ASN A 217 2.74 9.23 -26.89
N SER A 218 2.49 7.93 -27.02
CA SER A 218 3.52 6.91 -26.77
C SER A 218 4.61 6.91 -27.84
N VAL A 219 4.23 7.09 -29.11
CA VAL A 219 5.17 7.19 -30.23
C VAL A 219 6.02 8.46 -30.12
N GLU A 220 5.40 9.61 -29.89
CA GLU A 220 6.12 10.88 -29.67
C GLU A 220 7.10 10.79 -28.49
N THR A 221 6.67 10.16 -27.40
CA THR A 221 7.52 9.95 -26.23
C THR A 221 8.70 9.06 -26.56
N ALA A 222 8.50 7.97 -27.30
CA ALA A 222 9.57 7.06 -27.71
C ALA A 222 10.60 7.77 -28.62
N ASP A 223 10.15 8.59 -29.57
CA ASP A 223 11.04 9.35 -30.44
C ASP A 223 11.81 10.43 -29.67
N SER A 224 11.15 11.13 -28.77
CA SER A 224 11.80 12.09 -27.85
C SER A 224 12.85 11.39 -26.95
N MET A 225 12.61 10.15 -26.54
CA MET A 225 13.60 9.39 -25.76
C MET A 225 14.78 8.96 -26.61
N LYS A 226 14.55 8.49 -27.84
CA LYS A 226 15.63 8.15 -28.78
C LYS A 226 16.52 9.35 -29.07
N SER A 227 15.94 10.53 -29.34
CA SER A 227 16.71 11.76 -29.59
C SER A 227 17.56 12.20 -28.40
N ARG A 228 17.17 11.85 -27.17
CA ARG A 228 17.94 12.10 -25.94
C ARG A 228 18.97 10.99 -25.62
N GLY A 229 19.20 10.05 -26.53
CA GLY A 229 20.17 8.98 -26.37
C GLY A 229 19.74 7.85 -25.45
N TYR A 230 18.45 7.61 -25.25
CA TYR A 230 17.98 6.43 -24.53
C TYR A 230 18.36 5.15 -25.31
N GLY A 231 18.94 4.17 -24.62
CA GLY A 231 19.40 2.92 -25.23
C GLY A 231 20.88 2.88 -25.63
N LEU A 232 21.61 3.99 -25.53
CA LEU A 232 23.06 4.03 -25.79
C LEU A 232 23.83 3.30 -24.66
N ARG A 233 24.90 2.59 -25.04
CA ARG A 233 25.78 1.91 -24.08
C ARG A 233 26.54 2.94 -23.21
N GLY A 234 26.74 2.64 -21.93
CA GLY A 234 27.49 3.49 -20.99
C GLY A 234 26.64 4.57 -20.29
N ARG A 235 25.32 4.59 -20.48
CA ARG A 235 24.46 5.53 -19.80
C ARG A 235 24.35 5.17 -18.30
N THR A 236 24.66 6.15 -17.44
CA THR A 236 24.49 6.04 -15.99
C THR A 236 23.13 6.58 -15.55
N ASN A 237 22.56 5.98 -14.52
CA ASN A 237 21.30 6.46 -13.93
C ASN A 237 21.60 7.40 -12.76
N PHE A 238 21.00 8.60 -12.76
CA PHE A 238 21.14 9.54 -11.65
C PHE A 238 20.37 9.01 -10.45
N SER A 239 21.06 8.88 -9.30
CA SER A 239 20.47 8.44 -8.04
C SER A 239 20.48 9.59 -7.04
N ILE A 240 19.30 9.95 -6.53
CA ILE A 240 19.12 10.95 -5.49
C ILE A 240 19.55 10.40 -4.12
N TYR A 241 19.40 9.09 -3.91
CA TYR A 241 19.70 8.45 -2.64
C TYR A 241 21.16 8.01 -2.57
N ARG A 242 21.87 8.48 -1.54
CA ARG A 242 23.26 8.09 -1.22
C ARG A 242 23.27 7.41 0.15
N PHE A 243 24.11 6.41 0.29
CA PHE A 243 24.25 5.65 1.54
C PHE A 243 25.22 6.37 2.47
N ASP A 244 24.69 7.01 3.51
CA ASP A 244 25.46 7.83 4.46
C ASP A 244 25.94 7.02 5.67
N THR A 245 26.87 7.61 6.47
CA THR A 245 27.35 7.02 7.73
C THR A 245 26.24 6.81 8.76
N ARG A 246 25.19 7.63 8.75
CA ARG A 246 23.98 7.45 9.56
C ARG A 246 23.25 6.16 9.20
N ASP A 247 23.14 5.89 7.92
CA ASP A 247 22.48 4.70 7.37
C ASP A 247 23.20 3.42 7.77
N LYS A 248 24.54 3.43 7.74
CA LYS A 248 25.36 2.30 8.18
C LYS A 248 25.16 1.96 9.65
N ARG A 249 25.08 2.96 10.53
CA ARG A 249 24.86 2.77 11.97
C ARG A 249 23.49 2.13 12.23
N ILE A 250 22.43 2.64 11.63
CA ILE A 250 21.08 2.09 11.81
C ILE A 250 20.98 0.68 11.25
N PHE A 251 21.58 0.43 10.08
CA PHE A 251 21.61 -0.90 9.50
C PHE A 251 22.34 -1.90 10.42
N SER A 252 23.46 -1.49 11.04
CA SER A 252 24.18 -2.31 12.03
C SER A 252 23.32 -2.62 13.27
N VAL A 253 22.62 -1.61 13.81
CA VAL A 253 21.72 -1.79 14.96
C VAL A 253 20.56 -2.73 14.61
N MET A 254 19.96 -2.55 13.43
CA MET A 254 18.90 -3.43 12.95
C MET A 254 19.38 -4.87 12.75
N ALA A 255 20.57 -5.07 12.19
CA ALA A 255 21.17 -6.38 12.01
C ALA A 255 21.44 -7.07 13.37
N ALA A 256 21.96 -6.33 14.34
CA ALA A 256 22.18 -6.84 15.70
C ALA A 256 20.85 -7.22 16.39
N ALA A 257 19.84 -6.37 16.31
CA ALA A 257 18.50 -6.68 16.83
C ALA A 257 17.89 -7.91 16.15
N GLY A 258 18.06 -8.02 14.83
CA GLY A 258 17.60 -9.19 14.06
C GLY A 258 18.27 -10.48 14.49
N LEU A 259 19.59 -10.46 14.73
CA LEU A 259 20.34 -11.62 15.23
C LEU A 259 19.89 -12.03 16.63
N ILE A 260 19.61 -11.09 17.52
CA ILE A 260 19.09 -11.38 18.87
C ILE A 260 17.73 -12.07 18.78
N VAL A 261 16.81 -11.56 17.95
CA VAL A 261 15.48 -12.17 17.77
C VAL A 261 15.59 -13.56 17.17
N LEU A 262 16.39 -13.73 16.11
CA LEU A 262 16.61 -15.04 15.49
C LEU A 262 17.30 -16.02 16.44
N GLY A 263 18.29 -15.57 17.21
CA GLY A 263 18.94 -16.38 18.23
C GLY A 263 17.95 -16.83 19.31
N GLY A 264 17.05 -15.96 19.76
CA GLY A 264 16.00 -16.32 20.72
C GLY A 264 14.96 -17.30 20.18
N ILE A 265 14.77 -17.36 18.85
CA ILE A 265 13.90 -18.37 18.21
C ILE A 265 14.59 -19.75 18.15
N VAL A 266 15.89 -19.77 17.86
CA VAL A 266 16.66 -21.02 17.70
C VAL A 266 16.95 -21.68 19.06
N THR A 267 17.04 -20.89 20.14
CA THR A 267 17.30 -21.42 21.51
C THR A 267 16.04 -21.93 22.24
N LYS A 268 14.88 -21.90 21.58
CA LYS A 268 13.61 -22.40 22.08
C LYS A 268 13.21 -23.73 21.44
#